data_b9af3b116baa3419411c74eb87ec1df5
#
_entry.id   b9af3b116baa3419411c74eb87ec1df5
#
_cell.length_a   1.000
_cell.length_b   1.000
_cell.length_c   1.000
_cell.angle_alpha   90.00
_cell.angle_beta   90.00
_cell.angle_gamma   90.00
#
_symmetry.space_group_name_H-M   'P 1'
#
loop_
_entity.id
_entity.type
_entity.pdbx_description
1 polymer ?
#
loop_
_entity_poly.entity_id
_entity_poly.type
_entity_poly.pdbx_seq_one_letter_code
_entity_poly.pdbx_strand_id
1 'polypeptide(L)'
;MLSNFAKKSLSSSAVASRNFATISSVKAREIIDSRGNPTVEADVITSDGQCFRAAVPSGASTGVYEALELRDKDANRFLGKGCLQAVKNVNEVLSPALAGMDVTQQEQIDRKMVEEIDGTQNEWGWCK
;
A
#
# COMPACT_ATOMS: atom_id res chain seq x y z
N MET A 1 -5.56 -70.62 13.54
CA MET A 1 -5.95 -69.63 12.51
C MET A 1 -6.26 -68.35 13.22
N LEU A 2 -5.34 -67.40 13.28
CA LEU A 2 -5.49 -66.12 13.93
C LEU A 2 -5.35 -65.04 12.86
N SER A 3 -6.44 -64.36 12.59
CA SER A 3 -6.60 -63.28 11.61
C SER A 3 -5.95 -61.99 12.13
N ASN A 4 -4.92 -61.50 11.39
CA ASN A 4 -4.31 -60.21 11.64
C ASN A 4 -5.21 -59.09 11.08
N PHE A 5 -5.87 -58.35 11.94
CA PHE A 5 -6.50 -57.08 11.59
C PHE A 5 -5.43 -55.99 11.61
N ALA A 6 -4.99 -55.56 10.43
CA ALA A 6 -4.15 -54.41 10.26
C ALA A 6 -4.96 -53.14 10.55
N LYS A 7 -4.61 -52.42 11.62
CA LYS A 7 -5.09 -51.08 11.89
C LYS A 7 -4.50 -50.11 10.88
N LYS A 8 -5.34 -49.67 9.95
CA LYS A 8 -5.00 -48.62 9.01
C LYS A 8 -5.02 -47.29 9.79
N SER A 9 -3.86 -46.71 10.06
CA SER A 9 -3.75 -45.42 10.69
C SER A 9 -4.23 -44.36 9.68
N LEU A 10 -5.29 -43.65 10.08
CA LEU A 10 -5.76 -42.46 9.37
C LEU A 10 -4.69 -41.38 9.53
N SER A 11 -3.98 -41.06 8.46
CA SER A 11 -3.10 -39.91 8.43
C SER A 11 -3.96 -38.66 8.62
N SER A 12 -3.67 -37.93 9.70
CA SER A 12 -4.17 -36.59 9.94
C SER A 12 -3.83 -35.73 8.71
N SER A 13 -4.87 -35.33 7.97
CA SER A 13 -4.71 -34.33 6.92
C SER A 13 -4.23 -33.04 7.59
N ALA A 14 -2.99 -32.67 7.33
CA ALA A 14 -2.46 -31.39 7.70
C ALA A 14 -3.38 -30.32 7.08
N VAL A 15 -4.10 -29.57 7.90
CA VAL A 15 -4.79 -28.35 7.49
C VAL A 15 -3.68 -27.45 6.99
N ALA A 16 -3.61 -27.29 5.68
CA ALA A 16 -2.68 -26.33 5.05
C ALA A 16 -3.00 -24.96 5.67
N SER A 17 -2.08 -24.46 6.48
CA SER A 17 -2.10 -23.07 6.95
C SER A 17 -2.20 -22.20 5.71
N ARG A 18 -3.31 -21.49 5.55
CA ARG A 18 -3.43 -20.47 4.51
C ARG A 18 -2.47 -19.36 4.89
N ASN A 19 -1.27 -19.41 4.34
CA ASN A 19 -0.37 -18.27 4.39
C ASN A 19 -1.03 -17.16 3.58
N PHE A 20 -1.53 -16.15 4.27
CA PHE A 20 -1.99 -14.93 3.62
C PHE A 20 -0.77 -14.25 2.96
N ALA A 21 -1.00 -13.62 1.81
CA ALA A 21 0.05 -12.87 1.15
C ALA A 21 0.46 -11.68 2.03
N THR A 22 1.75 -11.37 2.03
CA THR A 22 2.27 -10.17 2.70
C THR A 22 2.68 -9.14 1.67
N ILE A 23 2.76 -7.89 2.08
CA ILE A 23 3.31 -6.81 1.24
C ILE A 23 4.81 -7.07 1.08
N SER A 24 5.25 -7.25 -0.17
CA SER A 24 6.67 -7.39 -0.50
C SER A 24 7.32 -6.02 -0.71
N SER A 25 6.68 -5.15 -1.45
CA SER A 25 7.11 -3.77 -1.67
C SER A 25 5.97 -2.89 -2.16
N VAL A 26 6.12 -1.58 -1.97
CA VAL A 26 5.27 -0.57 -2.59
C VAL A 26 6.14 0.29 -3.50
N LYS A 27 5.68 0.55 -4.73
CA LYS A 27 6.39 1.40 -5.71
C LYS A 27 5.46 2.46 -6.24
N ALA A 28 5.81 3.71 -6.02
CA ALA A 28 5.09 4.83 -6.58
C ALA A 28 5.81 5.44 -7.78
N ARG A 29 5.03 6.06 -8.64
CA ARG A 29 5.49 6.88 -9.76
C ARG A 29 4.58 8.08 -9.97
N GLU A 30 5.13 9.13 -10.56
CA GLU A 30 4.32 10.23 -11.04
C GLU A 30 3.70 9.86 -12.38
N ILE A 31 2.41 10.13 -12.52
CA ILE A 31 1.65 10.00 -13.78
C ILE A 31 0.93 11.32 -14.06
N ILE A 32 0.33 11.44 -15.23
CA ILE A 32 -0.41 12.64 -15.65
C ILE A 32 -1.91 12.32 -15.66
N ASP A 33 -2.69 13.15 -15.00
CA ASP A 33 -4.15 13.02 -14.98
C ASP A 33 -4.81 13.50 -16.29
N SER A 34 -6.12 13.34 -16.41
CA SER A 34 -6.88 13.72 -17.60
C SER A 34 -6.87 15.23 -17.88
N ARG A 35 -6.44 16.04 -16.92
CA ARG A 35 -6.34 17.51 -17.03
C ARG A 35 -4.90 17.98 -17.31
N GLY A 36 -3.96 17.05 -17.47
CA GLY A 36 -2.56 17.33 -17.69
C GLY A 36 -1.79 17.70 -16.42
N ASN A 37 -2.33 17.43 -15.22
CA ASN A 37 -1.64 17.67 -13.96
C ASN A 37 -0.96 16.38 -13.46
N PRO A 38 0.23 16.49 -12.83
CA PRO A 38 0.86 15.36 -12.17
C PRO A 38 0.01 14.81 -11.01
N THR A 39 0.02 13.50 -10.87
CA THR A 39 -0.53 12.78 -9.72
C THR A 39 0.30 11.54 -9.45
N VAL A 40 -0.03 10.79 -8.39
CA VAL A 40 0.71 9.61 -7.96
C VAL A 40 -0.06 8.34 -8.31
N GLU A 41 0.66 7.37 -8.84
CA GLU A 41 0.20 5.99 -8.99
C GLU A 41 1.10 5.09 -8.16
N ALA A 42 0.52 4.14 -7.44
CA ALA A 42 1.25 3.20 -6.61
C ALA A 42 0.94 1.75 -7.01
N ASP A 43 1.97 0.92 -7.01
CA ASP A 43 1.89 -0.53 -7.14
C ASP A 43 2.22 -1.16 -5.79
N VAL A 44 1.33 -2.01 -5.28
CA VAL A 44 1.61 -2.90 -4.15
C VAL A 44 1.95 -4.27 -4.69
N ILE A 45 3.14 -4.76 -4.38
CA ILE A 45 3.63 -6.08 -4.80
C ILE A 45 3.57 -7.00 -3.59
N THR A 46 2.91 -8.13 -3.74
CA THR A 46 2.75 -9.13 -2.68
C THR A 46 3.77 -10.25 -2.76
N SER A 47 3.95 -10.98 -1.67
CA SER A 47 4.93 -12.06 -1.56
C SER A 47 4.67 -13.24 -2.52
N ASP A 48 3.45 -13.39 -3.00
CA ASP A 48 3.06 -14.36 -4.03
C ASP A 48 3.27 -13.85 -5.47
N GLY A 49 3.84 -12.64 -5.62
CA GLY A 49 4.20 -12.05 -6.91
C GLY A 49 3.06 -11.31 -7.61
N GLN A 50 1.91 -11.12 -6.98
CA GLN A 50 0.84 -10.32 -7.55
C GLN A 50 1.16 -8.82 -7.42
N CYS A 51 0.63 -8.02 -8.37
CA CYS A 51 0.79 -6.57 -8.38
C CYS A 51 -0.59 -5.91 -8.46
N PHE A 52 -0.86 -5.06 -7.48
CA PHE A 52 -2.10 -4.29 -7.39
C PHE A 52 -1.79 -2.82 -7.57
N ARG A 53 -2.48 -2.16 -8.51
CA ARG A 53 -2.23 -0.78 -8.90
C ARG A 53 -3.40 0.11 -8.58
N ALA A 54 -3.11 1.30 -8.05
CA ALA A 54 -4.07 2.36 -7.87
C ALA A 54 -3.44 3.73 -8.17
N ALA A 55 -4.23 4.61 -8.75
CA ALA A 55 -3.86 6.01 -8.98
C ALA A 55 -4.69 6.91 -8.08
N VAL A 56 -4.08 7.98 -7.59
CA VAL A 56 -4.76 8.98 -6.77
C VAL A 56 -5.37 10.05 -7.68
N PRO A 57 -6.71 10.18 -7.74
CA PRO A 57 -7.31 11.29 -8.46
C PRO A 57 -7.09 12.58 -7.68
N SER A 58 -6.66 13.67 -8.34
CA SER A 58 -6.68 14.97 -7.69
C SER A 58 -8.09 15.56 -7.71
N GLY A 59 -8.55 16.05 -6.55
CA GLY A 59 -9.87 16.67 -6.39
C GLY A 59 -10.00 17.95 -7.22
N ALA A 60 -11.22 18.23 -7.70
CA ALA A 60 -11.52 19.48 -8.41
C ALA A 60 -11.77 20.64 -7.43
N SER A 61 -12.15 20.34 -6.20
CA SER A 61 -12.38 21.31 -5.10
C SER A 61 -11.66 20.84 -3.85
N THR A 62 -11.18 21.77 -3.04
CA THR A 62 -10.60 21.47 -1.73
C THR A 62 -11.57 21.88 -0.66
N GLY A 63 -12.04 20.91 0.14
CA GLY A 63 -12.86 21.19 1.33
C GLY A 63 -11.97 21.52 2.54
N VAL A 64 -12.53 22.19 3.53
CA VAL A 64 -11.83 22.55 4.78
C VAL A 64 -11.35 21.30 5.54
N TYR A 65 -12.03 20.17 5.34
CA TYR A 65 -11.74 18.91 6.01
C TYR A 65 -10.97 17.91 5.12
N GLU A 66 -10.53 18.33 3.93
CA GLU A 66 -9.72 17.49 3.05
C GLU A 66 -8.25 17.58 3.43
N ALA A 67 -7.55 16.46 3.32
CA ALA A 67 -6.11 16.45 3.46
C ALA A 67 -5.43 17.33 2.40
N LEU A 68 -4.33 17.99 2.77
CA LEU A 68 -3.59 18.83 1.83
C LEU A 68 -2.87 17.98 0.79
N GLU A 69 -2.93 18.41 -0.46
CA GLU A 69 -2.11 17.81 -1.52
C GLU A 69 -0.64 18.21 -1.35
N LEU A 70 0.23 17.20 -1.24
CA LEU A 70 1.67 17.44 -1.25
C LEU A 70 2.14 17.71 -2.67
N ARG A 71 2.53 18.96 -2.94
CA ARG A 71 3.06 19.42 -4.22
C ARG A 71 4.50 19.89 -4.07
N ASP A 72 5.34 19.66 -5.10
CA ASP A 72 6.77 19.98 -5.07
C ASP A 72 7.04 21.49 -5.02
N LYS A 73 6.12 22.32 -5.51
CA LYS A 73 6.23 23.80 -5.59
C LYS A 73 7.40 24.31 -6.43
N ASP A 74 8.01 23.45 -7.25
CA ASP A 74 9.02 23.87 -8.23
C ASP A 74 8.34 24.48 -9.46
N ALA A 75 8.46 25.78 -9.62
CA ALA A 75 7.83 26.53 -10.70
C ALA A 75 8.31 26.08 -12.11
N ASN A 76 9.51 25.51 -12.21
CA ASN A 76 10.08 25.04 -13.48
C ASN A 76 9.51 23.69 -13.91
N ARG A 77 8.76 23.02 -13.02
CA ARG A 77 8.20 21.70 -13.27
C ARG A 77 6.70 21.71 -13.03
N PHE A 78 5.92 21.55 -14.09
CA PHE A 78 4.45 21.57 -14.05
C PHE A 78 3.85 22.77 -13.26
N LEU A 79 4.49 23.94 -13.35
CA LEU A 79 4.07 25.16 -12.64
C LEU A 79 3.91 24.93 -11.11
N GLY A 80 4.81 24.17 -10.51
CA GLY A 80 4.80 23.85 -9.08
C GLY A 80 3.92 22.66 -8.68
N LYS A 81 3.22 22.04 -9.63
CA LYS A 81 2.27 20.94 -9.35
C LYS A 81 2.90 19.54 -9.34
N GLY A 82 4.22 19.42 -9.46
CA GLY A 82 4.93 18.14 -9.39
C GLY A 82 4.63 17.35 -8.11
N CYS A 83 4.79 16.02 -8.16
CA CYS A 83 4.50 15.09 -7.05
C CYS A 83 5.72 14.22 -6.70
N LEU A 84 6.94 14.60 -7.09
CA LEU A 84 8.12 13.76 -6.85
C LEU A 84 8.42 13.57 -5.37
N GLN A 85 8.14 14.57 -4.53
CA GLN A 85 8.29 14.43 -3.08
C GLN A 85 7.33 13.37 -2.52
N ALA A 86 6.09 13.35 -2.97
CA ALA A 86 5.13 12.31 -2.59
C ALA A 86 5.57 10.92 -3.07
N VAL A 87 6.04 10.80 -4.31
CA VAL A 87 6.61 9.57 -4.86
C VAL A 87 7.79 9.09 -4.02
N LYS A 88 8.68 9.99 -3.65
CA LYS A 88 9.84 9.70 -2.78
C LYS A 88 9.40 9.17 -1.42
N ASN A 89 8.42 9.81 -0.79
CA ASN A 89 7.89 9.38 0.50
C ASN A 89 7.32 7.95 0.44
N VAL A 90 6.57 7.62 -0.61
CA VAL A 90 6.06 6.26 -0.79
C VAL A 90 7.20 5.24 -0.96
N ASN A 91 8.17 5.54 -1.80
CA ASN A 91 9.23 4.59 -2.14
C ASN A 91 10.24 4.40 -1.01
N GLU A 92 10.59 5.47 -0.29
CA GLU A 92 11.67 5.46 0.69
C GLU A 92 11.18 5.30 2.14
N VAL A 93 9.93 5.68 2.43
CA VAL A 93 9.38 5.64 3.79
C VAL A 93 8.27 4.59 3.90
N LEU A 94 7.20 4.70 3.10
CA LEU A 94 6.07 3.78 3.21
C LEU A 94 6.43 2.35 2.79
N SER A 95 7.14 2.18 1.70
CA SER A 95 7.47 0.85 1.18
C SER A 95 8.24 -0.01 2.19
N PRO A 96 9.35 0.44 2.80
CA PRO A 96 10.04 -0.34 3.81
C PRO A 96 9.24 -0.51 5.11
N ALA A 97 8.41 0.46 5.47
CA ALA A 97 7.60 0.38 6.69
C ALA A 97 6.46 -0.64 6.60
N LEU A 98 5.89 -0.82 5.42
CA LEU A 98 4.77 -1.75 5.18
C LEU A 98 5.24 -3.16 4.77
N ALA A 99 6.52 -3.33 4.41
CA ALA A 99 7.05 -4.62 4.00
C ALA A 99 6.87 -5.69 5.07
N GLY A 100 6.37 -6.87 4.68
CA GLY A 100 6.10 -8.00 5.56
C GLY A 100 4.73 -7.97 6.26
N MET A 101 3.95 -6.89 6.15
CA MET A 101 2.61 -6.84 6.71
C MET A 101 1.65 -7.73 5.93
N ASP A 102 0.74 -8.40 6.63
CA ASP A 102 -0.32 -9.23 6.05
C ASP A 102 -1.33 -8.32 5.35
N VAL A 103 -1.59 -8.57 4.05
CA VAL A 103 -2.51 -7.75 3.23
C VAL A 103 -3.95 -7.75 3.74
N THR A 104 -4.33 -8.72 4.57
CA THR A 104 -5.69 -8.81 5.13
C THR A 104 -5.87 -7.93 6.37
N GLN A 105 -4.79 -7.41 6.93
CA GLN A 105 -4.79 -6.60 8.15
C GLN A 105 -4.92 -5.10 7.82
N GLN A 106 -5.97 -4.72 7.09
CA GLN A 106 -6.18 -3.35 6.60
C GLN A 106 -6.12 -2.31 7.74
N GLU A 107 -6.78 -2.56 8.86
CA GLU A 107 -6.78 -1.64 10.00
C GLU A 107 -5.37 -1.40 10.55
N GLN A 108 -4.53 -2.42 10.61
CA GLN A 108 -3.16 -2.28 11.09
C GLN A 108 -2.29 -1.51 10.09
N ILE A 109 -2.51 -1.73 8.79
CA ILE A 109 -1.83 -1.01 7.72
C ILE A 109 -2.19 0.47 7.80
N ASP A 110 -3.49 0.79 7.90
CA ASP A 110 -3.98 2.17 7.97
C ASP A 110 -3.45 2.88 9.22
N ARG A 111 -3.50 2.22 10.38
CA ARG A 111 -2.94 2.76 11.62
C ARG A 111 -1.47 3.07 11.50
N LYS A 112 -0.71 2.15 10.95
CA LYS A 112 0.72 2.34 10.76
C LYS A 112 1.01 3.52 9.85
N MET A 113 0.27 3.68 8.76
CA MET A 113 0.44 4.81 7.85
C MET A 113 0.08 6.14 8.51
N VAL A 114 -1.04 6.19 9.23
CA VAL A 114 -1.58 7.45 9.78
C VAL A 114 -0.92 7.84 11.09
N GLU A 115 -0.78 6.89 12.03
CA GLU A 115 -0.33 7.21 13.39
C GLU A 115 1.20 7.18 13.52
N GLU A 116 1.88 6.23 12.85
CA GLU A 116 3.32 6.05 13.03
C GLU A 116 4.13 6.81 11.98
N ILE A 117 3.66 6.88 10.73
CA ILE A 117 4.44 7.40 9.61
C ILE A 117 4.06 8.83 9.29
N ASP A 118 2.78 9.13 9.11
CA ASP A 118 2.31 10.47 8.80
C ASP A 118 2.47 11.39 10.03
N GLY A 119 1.99 10.97 11.19
CA GLY A 119 2.13 11.71 12.45
C GLY A 119 1.46 13.07 12.48
N THR A 120 0.75 13.47 11.41
CA THR A 120 0.11 14.79 11.29
C THR A 120 -1.32 14.81 11.81
N GLN A 121 -1.80 13.70 12.39
CA GLN A 121 -3.18 13.51 12.86
C GLN A 121 -4.25 13.86 11.81
N ASN A 122 -3.96 13.60 10.54
CA ASN A 122 -4.78 13.91 9.36
C ASN A 122 -5.00 15.41 9.05
N GLU A 123 -4.36 16.33 9.77
CA GLU A 123 -4.46 17.74 9.43
C GLU A 123 -3.70 18.07 8.13
N TRP A 124 -2.65 17.30 7.80
CA TRP A 124 -1.72 17.60 6.71
C TRP A 124 -1.47 16.43 5.74
N GLY A 125 -2.13 15.32 5.94
CA GLY A 125 -2.20 14.08 5.19
C GLY A 125 -1.14 13.81 4.13
N TRP A 126 -0.25 12.87 4.40
CA TRP A 126 0.63 12.26 3.43
C TRP A 126 -0.14 11.36 2.42
N CYS A 127 -1.39 11.07 2.71
CA CYS A 127 -2.20 10.07 2.04
C CYS A 127 -3.20 10.66 1.05
N LYS A 128 -2.75 11.57 0.20
CA LYS A 128 -3.41 11.86 -1.06
C LYS A 128 -2.45 11.71 -2.20
#